data_9db707f5afee584e727d1056f82217c3
#
_entry.id   9db707f5afee584e727d1056f82217c3
#
_cell.length_a   1.000
_cell.length_b   1.000
_cell.length_c   1.000
_cell.angle_alpha   90.00
_cell.angle_beta   90.00
_cell.angle_gamma   90.00
#
_symmetry.space_group_name_H-M   'P 1'
#
loop_
_entity.id
_entity.type
_entity.pdbx_description
1 polymer ?
#
loop_
_entity_poly.entity_id
_entity_poly.type
_entity_poly.pdbx_seq_one_letter_code
_entity_poly.pdbx_strand_id
1 'polypeptide(L)'
;MPGDGSVVFELLIYALVAATPTLLVWLAVRWVPPVIGHLLDLRLQRRRRTGPSLETVVGHLRRLRREVRGKPANQVRHLALLSAYDETLVQACGIVGVDAPLAEATDAERPFARLLTEAQLEEAGIALDPPGAAAA
;
A
#
# COMPACT_ATOMS: atom_id res chain seq x y z
N MET A 1 46.67 26.93 -33.19
CA MET A 1 46.34 26.21 -31.95
C MET A 1 44.93 25.65 -32.10
N PRO A 2 44.76 24.40 -32.50
CA PRO A 2 43.44 23.74 -32.53
C PRO A 2 43.48 22.64 -31.48
N GLY A 3 42.96 22.89 -30.32
CA GLY A 3 43.04 21.87 -29.25
C GLY A 3 41.98 21.96 -28.15
N ASP A 4 41.53 23.17 -27.82
CA ASP A 4 40.73 23.33 -26.59
C ASP A 4 39.23 23.05 -26.79
N GLY A 5 38.70 23.25 -28.02
CA GLY A 5 37.29 23.00 -28.31
C GLY A 5 36.93 21.50 -28.36
N SER A 6 37.86 20.67 -28.79
CA SER A 6 37.64 19.20 -28.89
C SER A 6 37.62 18.54 -27.50
N VAL A 7 38.52 18.95 -26.62
CA VAL A 7 38.58 18.41 -25.24
C VAL A 7 37.35 18.82 -24.40
N VAL A 8 36.90 20.06 -24.58
CA VAL A 8 35.69 20.57 -23.91
C VAL A 8 34.45 19.83 -24.41
N PHE A 9 34.38 19.55 -25.71
CA PHE A 9 33.26 18.82 -26.31
C PHE A 9 33.22 17.35 -25.86
N GLU A 10 34.36 16.67 -25.79
CA GLU A 10 34.44 15.29 -25.25
C GLU A 10 34.10 15.23 -23.78
N LEU A 11 34.55 16.20 -22.96
CA LEU A 11 34.19 16.32 -21.57
C LEU A 11 32.69 16.55 -21.36
N LEU A 12 32.06 17.37 -22.22
CA LEU A 12 30.61 17.63 -22.20
C LEU A 12 29.81 16.37 -22.52
N ILE A 13 30.22 15.62 -23.55
CA ILE A 13 29.56 14.36 -23.91
C ILE A 13 29.70 13.33 -22.75
N TYR A 14 30.90 13.22 -22.19
CA TYR A 14 31.12 12.31 -21.08
C TYR A 14 30.28 12.69 -19.85
N ALA A 15 30.22 13.96 -19.50
CA ALA A 15 29.38 14.47 -18.41
C ALA A 15 27.87 14.21 -18.65
N LEU A 16 27.42 14.40 -19.91
CA LEU A 16 26.04 14.15 -20.31
C LEU A 16 25.70 12.66 -20.19
N VAL A 17 26.56 11.78 -20.67
CA VAL A 17 26.35 10.31 -20.59
C VAL A 17 26.37 9.83 -19.15
N ALA A 18 27.27 10.37 -18.32
CA ALA A 18 27.37 10.02 -16.91
C ALA A 18 26.17 10.56 -16.07
N ALA A 19 25.64 11.73 -16.42
CA ALA A 19 24.51 12.34 -15.72
C ALA A 19 23.16 11.70 -16.09
N THR A 20 23.03 11.13 -17.30
CA THR A 20 21.79 10.57 -17.81
C THR A 20 21.17 9.49 -16.89
N PRO A 21 21.90 8.43 -16.44
CA PRO A 21 21.33 7.41 -15.60
C PRO A 21 20.88 7.95 -14.24
N THR A 22 21.65 8.88 -13.66
CA THR A 22 21.30 9.49 -12.36
C THR A 22 20.03 10.33 -12.48
N LEU A 23 19.88 11.07 -13.56
CA LEU A 23 18.71 11.91 -13.82
C LEU A 23 17.46 11.07 -14.10
N LEU A 24 17.61 9.95 -14.81
CA LEU A 24 16.52 9.00 -15.07
C LEU A 24 16.05 8.31 -13.78
N VAL A 25 16.97 7.87 -12.93
CA VAL A 25 16.63 7.27 -11.63
C VAL A 25 15.95 8.30 -10.73
N TRP A 26 16.48 9.53 -10.66
CA TRP A 26 15.87 10.61 -9.87
C TRP A 26 14.47 10.96 -10.37
N LEU A 27 14.28 11.03 -11.68
CA LEU A 27 12.97 11.28 -12.30
C LEU A 27 12.00 10.14 -12.02
N ALA A 28 12.45 8.88 -12.14
CA ALA A 28 11.64 7.70 -11.83
C ALA A 28 11.20 7.69 -10.39
N VAL A 29 12.11 7.91 -9.42
CA VAL A 29 11.78 7.95 -7.98
C VAL A 29 10.82 9.08 -7.66
N ARG A 30 10.91 10.22 -8.34
CA ARG A 30 10.04 11.37 -8.09
C ARG A 30 8.64 11.23 -8.69
N TRP A 31 8.51 10.55 -9.85
CA TRP A 31 7.23 10.46 -10.58
C TRP A 31 6.48 9.15 -10.30
N VAL A 32 7.18 8.08 -9.92
CA VAL A 32 6.58 6.77 -9.63
C VAL A 32 5.57 6.81 -8.46
N PRO A 33 5.84 7.47 -7.30
CA PRO A 33 4.89 7.54 -6.20
C PRO A 33 3.52 8.15 -6.58
N PRO A 34 3.45 9.32 -7.23
CA PRO A 34 2.16 9.92 -7.60
C PRO A 34 1.40 9.11 -8.66
N VAL A 35 2.12 8.47 -9.59
CA VAL A 35 1.50 7.64 -10.64
C VAL A 35 0.91 6.35 -10.04
N ILE A 36 1.62 5.71 -9.10
CA ILE A 36 1.12 4.52 -8.41
C ILE A 36 -0.10 4.88 -7.56
N GLY A 37 -0.07 6.00 -6.84
CA GLY A 37 -1.22 6.50 -6.08
C GLY A 37 -2.44 6.73 -6.97
N HIS A 38 -2.25 7.38 -8.11
CA HIS A 38 -3.34 7.65 -9.05
C HIS A 38 -3.89 6.37 -9.74
N LEU A 39 -3.03 5.42 -10.07
CA LEU A 39 -3.44 4.11 -10.61
C LEU A 39 -4.16 3.25 -9.58
N LEU A 40 -3.73 3.30 -8.32
CA LEU A 40 -4.43 2.65 -7.20
C LEU A 40 -5.80 3.28 -6.99
N ASP A 41 -5.91 4.60 -7.03
CA ASP A 41 -7.17 5.32 -6.87
C ASP A 41 -8.15 5.02 -8.03
N LEU A 42 -7.66 4.99 -9.27
CA LEU A 42 -8.45 4.56 -10.43
C LEU A 42 -8.89 3.09 -10.33
N ARG A 43 -8.05 2.20 -9.80
CA ARG A 43 -8.40 0.78 -9.56
C ARG A 43 -9.42 0.65 -8.44
N LEU A 44 -9.30 1.44 -7.38
CA LEU A 44 -10.26 1.48 -6.27
C LEU A 44 -11.61 2.04 -6.73
N GLN A 45 -11.63 3.10 -7.55
CA GLN A 45 -12.85 3.66 -8.13
C GLN A 45 -13.53 2.68 -9.11
N ARG A 46 -12.75 1.96 -9.92
CA ARG A 46 -13.28 0.94 -10.82
C ARG A 46 -13.83 -0.27 -10.05
N ARG A 47 -13.19 -0.66 -8.94
CA ARG A 47 -13.69 -1.68 -8.02
C ARG A 47 -14.97 -1.26 -7.29
N ARG A 48 -15.15 0.04 -6.98
CA ARG A 48 -16.38 0.55 -6.37
C ARG A 48 -17.62 0.37 -7.27
N ARG A 49 -17.46 0.36 -8.59
CA ARG A 49 -18.58 0.14 -9.54
C ARG A 49 -18.92 -1.33 -9.80
N THR A 50 -18.00 -2.26 -9.49
CA THR A 50 -18.19 -3.72 -9.72
C THR A 50 -17.57 -4.52 -8.56
N GLY A 51 -17.47 -3.92 -7.37
CA GLY A 51 -16.75 -4.47 -6.22
C GLY A 51 -17.41 -5.72 -5.65
N PRO A 52 -16.62 -6.60 -4.99
CA PRO A 52 -17.17 -7.72 -4.26
C PRO A 52 -18.16 -7.21 -3.22
N SER A 53 -19.20 -7.99 -2.94
CA SER A 53 -20.18 -7.66 -1.91
C SER A 53 -19.44 -7.45 -0.56
N LEU A 54 -19.98 -6.56 0.30
CA LEU A 54 -19.44 -6.33 1.64
C LEU A 54 -19.21 -7.65 2.39
N GLU A 55 -20.15 -8.59 2.25
CA GLU A 55 -20.06 -9.91 2.87
C GLU A 55 -18.83 -10.70 2.42
N THR A 56 -18.49 -10.64 1.14
CA THR A 56 -17.28 -11.29 0.60
C THR A 56 -16.01 -10.67 1.17
N VAL A 57 -15.96 -9.32 1.27
CA VAL A 57 -14.80 -8.61 1.83
C VAL A 57 -14.64 -8.89 3.31
N VAL A 58 -15.73 -8.88 4.07
CA VAL A 58 -15.72 -9.22 5.51
C VAL A 58 -15.32 -10.69 5.74
N GLY A 59 -15.81 -11.60 4.91
CA GLY A 59 -15.40 -13.01 4.95
C GLY A 59 -13.89 -13.19 4.70
N HIS A 60 -13.35 -12.45 3.73
CA HIS A 60 -11.91 -12.45 3.42
C HIS A 60 -11.10 -11.83 4.57
N LEU A 61 -11.58 -10.72 5.13
CA LEU A 61 -10.96 -10.04 6.26
C LEU A 61 -10.85 -10.94 7.50
N ARG A 62 -11.93 -11.64 7.84
CA ARG A 62 -11.94 -12.61 8.94
C ARG A 62 -10.97 -13.77 8.72
N ARG A 63 -10.83 -14.23 7.48
CA ARG A 63 -9.87 -15.26 7.13
C ARG A 63 -8.43 -14.76 7.31
N LEU A 64 -8.09 -13.59 6.74
CA LEU A 64 -6.77 -12.98 6.86
C LEU A 64 -6.40 -12.70 8.33
N ARG A 65 -7.35 -12.20 9.12
CA ARG A 65 -7.15 -11.97 10.57
C ARG A 65 -6.75 -13.25 11.30
N ARG A 66 -7.39 -14.38 11.00
CA ARG A 66 -7.02 -15.67 11.58
C ARG A 66 -5.63 -16.13 11.14
N GLU A 67 -5.27 -15.92 9.87
CA GLU A 67 -3.96 -16.28 9.36
C GLU A 67 -2.84 -15.40 9.95
N VAL A 68 -3.09 -14.09 10.13
CA VAL A 68 -2.16 -13.16 10.79
C VAL A 68 -1.94 -13.50 12.26
N ARG A 69 -3.00 -13.88 12.99
CA ARG A 69 -2.92 -14.33 14.40
C ARG A 69 -2.30 -15.72 14.53
N GLY A 70 -2.31 -16.51 13.48
CA GLY A 70 -1.64 -17.80 13.43
C GLY A 70 -0.12 -17.66 13.47
N LYS A 71 0.58 -18.81 13.60
CA LYS A 71 2.05 -18.84 13.56
C LYS A 71 2.50 -18.93 12.09
N PRO A 72 2.91 -17.83 11.44
CA PRO A 72 3.35 -17.87 10.05
C PRO A 72 4.64 -18.67 9.92
N ALA A 73 4.80 -19.39 8.80
CA ALA A 73 5.94 -20.26 8.55
C ALA A 73 7.28 -19.48 8.42
N ASN A 74 7.22 -18.22 7.99
CA ASN A 74 8.37 -17.34 7.89
C ASN A 74 7.97 -15.84 7.96
N GLN A 75 8.94 -14.98 8.21
CA GLN A 75 8.74 -13.54 8.37
C GLN A 75 8.23 -12.86 7.09
N VAL A 76 8.69 -13.28 5.91
CA VAL A 76 8.25 -12.71 4.62
C VAL A 76 6.76 -12.97 4.41
N ARG A 77 6.30 -14.19 4.69
CA ARG A 77 4.88 -14.54 4.62
C ARG A 77 4.05 -13.74 5.64
N HIS A 78 4.57 -13.52 6.83
CA HIS A 78 3.90 -12.70 7.84
C HIS A 78 3.69 -11.26 7.37
N LEU A 79 4.73 -10.63 6.81
CA LEU A 79 4.64 -9.28 6.28
C LEU A 79 3.65 -9.20 5.10
N ALA A 80 3.67 -10.18 4.21
CA ALA A 80 2.73 -10.24 3.09
C ALA A 80 1.27 -10.40 3.57
N LEU A 81 1.02 -11.21 4.60
CA LEU A 81 -0.30 -11.36 5.20
C LEU A 81 -0.77 -10.07 5.89
N LEU A 82 0.12 -9.38 6.61
CA LEU A 82 -0.19 -8.09 7.21
C LEU A 82 -0.55 -7.04 6.14
N SER A 83 0.21 -6.97 5.06
CA SER A 83 -0.07 -6.04 3.95
C SER A 83 -1.43 -6.35 3.30
N ALA A 84 -1.74 -7.61 3.03
CA ALA A 84 -3.02 -8.02 2.47
C ALA A 84 -4.19 -7.73 3.43
N TYR A 85 -3.98 -7.91 4.74
CA TYR A 85 -4.95 -7.58 5.76
C TYR A 85 -5.23 -6.08 5.82
N ASP A 86 -4.17 -5.25 5.80
CA ASP A 86 -4.27 -3.79 5.80
C ASP A 86 -5.04 -3.28 4.57
N GLU A 87 -4.73 -3.78 3.37
CA GLU A 87 -5.48 -3.44 2.16
C GLU A 87 -6.96 -3.80 2.26
N THR A 88 -7.27 -4.97 2.82
CA THR A 88 -8.65 -5.44 2.95
C THR A 88 -9.42 -4.62 3.99
N LEU A 89 -8.75 -4.17 5.08
CA LEU A 89 -9.34 -3.25 6.06
C LEU A 89 -9.73 -1.92 5.42
N VAL A 90 -8.80 -1.28 4.70
CA VAL A 90 -9.06 -0.02 4.00
C VAL A 90 -10.19 -0.19 2.97
N GLN A 91 -10.21 -1.31 2.26
CA GLN A 91 -11.29 -1.62 1.31
C GLN A 91 -12.64 -1.75 2.01
N ALA A 92 -12.71 -2.43 3.15
CA ALA A 92 -13.94 -2.59 3.93
C ALA A 92 -14.47 -1.22 4.42
N CYS A 93 -13.59 -0.38 4.97
CA CYS A 93 -13.93 0.98 5.38
C CYS A 93 -14.52 1.80 4.21
N GLY A 94 -13.89 1.71 3.04
CA GLY A 94 -14.38 2.40 1.85
C GLY A 94 -15.75 1.92 1.35
N ILE A 95 -16.11 0.65 1.57
CA ILE A 95 -17.44 0.12 1.21
C ILE A 95 -18.50 0.60 2.22
N VAL A 96 -18.15 0.59 3.50
CA VAL A 96 -19.05 1.00 4.61
C VAL A 96 -19.19 2.53 4.67
N GLY A 97 -18.19 3.27 4.19
CA GLY A 97 -18.17 4.74 4.24
C GLY A 97 -17.65 5.30 5.57
N VAL A 98 -16.79 4.55 6.26
CA VAL A 98 -16.10 5.00 7.48
C VAL A 98 -14.65 5.38 7.17
N ASP A 99 -14.08 6.22 8.02
CA ASP A 99 -12.69 6.64 7.89
C ASP A 99 -11.73 5.46 8.08
N ALA A 100 -10.63 5.49 7.36
CA ALA A 100 -9.58 4.49 7.44
C ALA A 100 -8.23 5.15 7.77
N PRO A 101 -7.91 5.43 9.04
CA PRO A 101 -6.63 6.04 9.44
C PRO A 101 -5.41 5.28 8.91
N LEU A 102 -5.56 3.97 8.69
CA LEU A 102 -4.53 3.12 8.13
C LEU A 102 -4.11 3.50 6.70
N ALA A 103 -4.99 4.15 5.93
CA ALA A 103 -4.70 4.53 4.54
C ALA A 103 -3.60 5.59 4.43
N GLU A 104 -3.46 6.46 5.43
CA GLU A 104 -2.52 7.58 5.46
C GLU A 104 -1.35 7.34 6.44
N ALA A 105 -1.36 6.23 7.17
CA ALA A 105 -0.39 5.93 8.21
C ALA A 105 1.01 5.64 7.65
N THR A 106 2.02 6.21 8.27
CA THR A 106 3.43 5.85 8.03
C THR A 106 3.73 4.44 8.55
N ASP A 107 4.84 3.84 8.10
CA ASP A 107 5.21 2.47 8.52
C ASP A 107 5.32 2.30 10.04
N ALA A 108 5.79 3.33 10.75
CA ALA A 108 5.91 3.33 12.21
C ALA A 108 4.54 3.38 12.91
N GLU A 109 3.56 4.03 12.32
CA GLU A 109 2.21 4.24 12.88
C GLU A 109 1.24 3.13 12.47
N ARG A 110 1.57 2.33 11.44
CA ARG A 110 0.70 1.27 10.90
C ARG A 110 0.10 0.33 11.95
N PRO A 111 0.85 -0.16 12.96
CA PRO A 111 0.26 -1.05 13.96
C PRO A 111 -0.87 -0.39 14.75
N PHE A 112 -0.71 0.87 15.11
CA PHE A 112 -1.73 1.63 15.86
C PHE A 112 -2.90 2.04 14.96
N ALA A 113 -2.61 2.54 13.76
CA ALA A 113 -3.62 2.92 12.77
C ALA A 113 -4.50 1.72 12.36
N ARG A 114 -3.94 0.51 12.32
CA ARG A 114 -4.68 -0.73 12.09
C ARG A 114 -5.72 -0.97 13.16
N LEU A 115 -5.35 -0.85 14.44
CA LEU A 115 -6.28 -1.01 15.56
C LEU A 115 -7.42 0.03 15.52
N LEU A 116 -7.11 1.27 15.20
CA LEU A 116 -8.12 2.31 15.03
C LEU A 116 -9.08 2.00 13.89
N THR A 117 -8.56 1.53 12.75
CA THR A 117 -9.38 1.15 11.59
C THR A 117 -10.26 -0.07 11.91
N GLU A 118 -9.75 -1.04 12.66
CA GLU A 118 -10.53 -2.18 13.15
C GLU A 118 -11.68 -1.70 14.08
N ALA A 119 -11.36 -0.82 15.03
CA ALA A 119 -12.36 -0.27 15.96
C ALA A 119 -13.48 0.49 15.22
N GLN A 120 -13.14 1.26 14.19
CA GLN A 120 -14.13 1.98 13.37
C GLN A 120 -15.06 1.03 12.60
N LEU A 121 -14.54 -0.08 12.06
CA LEU A 121 -15.37 -1.09 11.43
C LEU A 121 -16.28 -1.81 12.43
N GLU A 122 -15.79 -2.10 13.62
CA GLU A 122 -16.59 -2.72 14.71
C GLU A 122 -17.68 -1.77 15.21
N GLU A 123 -17.40 -0.47 15.34
CA GLU A 123 -18.37 0.56 15.69
C GLU A 123 -19.45 0.71 14.60
N ALA A 124 -19.09 0.52 13.34
CA ALA A 124 -20.03 0.47 12.22
C ALA A 124 -20.85 -0.84 12.16
N GLY A 125 -20.70 -1.73 13.14
CA GLY A 125 -21.47 -2.97 13.25
C GLY A 125 -20.86 -4.17 12.51
N ILE A 126 -19.61 -4.06 12.03
CA ILE A 126 -18.93 -5.17 11.35
C ILE A 126 -18.10 -5.96 12.36
N ALA A 127 -18.64 -7.06 12.86
CA ALA A 127 -17.89 -7.95 13.73
C ALA A 127 -16.71 -8.60 12.96
N LEU A 128 -15.49 -8.28 13.35
CA LEU A 128 -14.28 -8.84 12.77
C LEU A 128 -13.95 -10.22 13.33
N ASP A 129 -14.32 -10.48 14.59
CA ASP A 129 -14.22 -11.80 15.19
C ASP A 129 -15.56 -12.56 15.06
N PRO A 130 -15.54 -13.87 14.79
CA PRO A 130 -16.76 -14.65 14.72
C PRO A 130 -17.43 -14.64 16.10
N PRO A 131 -18.77 -14.61 16.16
CA PRO A 131 -19.49 -14.67 17.42
C PRO A 131 -19.10 -15.97 18.15
N GLY A 132 -18.51 -15.84 19.34
CA GLY A 132 -18.01 -16.96 20.17
C GLY A 132 -16.49 -17.00 20.37
N ALA A 133 -15.69 -16.23 19.66
CA ALA A 133 -14.22 -16.21 19.85
C ALA A 133 -13.77 -15.42 21.11
N ALA A 134 -14.67 -14.64 21.71
CA ALA A 134 -14.39 -13.87 22.93
C ALA A 134 -14.64 -14.65 24.23
N ALA A 135 -15.08 -15.92 24.17
CA ALA A 135 -15.47 -16.73 25.32
C ALA A 135 -14.61 -18.00 25.51
N ALA A 136 -13.42 -18.06 24.92
CA ALA A 136 -12.49 -19.18 25.07
C ALA A 136 -11.15 -18.75 25.69
#